data_6593769f3f15daa4dba501d15bafbea5
#
_entry.id   6593769f3f15daa4dba501d15bafbea5
#
_cell.length_a   1.000
_cell.length_b   1.000
_cell.length_c   1.000
_cell.angle_alpha   90.00
_cell.angle_beta   90.00
_cell.angle_gamma   90.00
#
_symmetry.space_group_name_H-M   'P 1'
#
loop_
_entity.id
_entity.type
_entity.pdbx_description
1 polymer ?
#
loop_
_entity_poly.entity_id
_entity_poly.type
_entity_poly.pdbx_seq_one_letter_code
_entity_poly.pdbx_strand_id
1 'polypeptide(L)'
;VYGIIMGGWASNSKYPFLGAIRSAAQMVSYEVSIGIIIINVLLCVGSLNLNDIVNAQQDLWFVIPLFPMFVVFFISALAETNRPPFDLPEAEAELVAGYQTEYSGMMYAMFWLGEYANILLMCALGSVLFLGGWLPPIDIYPINIVPAPIWMILKILFLFFLIALVKAIVPRYRYDQLMRLGWK
;
A
#
# COMPACT_ATOMS: atom_id res chain seq x y z
N VAL A 1 -2.75 -12.17 -2.36
CA VAL A 1 -3.02 -12.76 -3.68
C VAL A 1 -3.84 -14.05 -3.53
N TYR A 2 -3.34 -15.09 -2.83
CA TYR A 2 -4.02 -16.40 -2.73
C TYR A 2 -5.44 -16.31 -2.17
N GLY A 3 -5.68 -15.53 -1.13
CA GLY A 3 -7.02 -15.36 -0.54
C GLY A 3 -8.05 -14.83 -1.54
N ILE A 4 -7.67 -13.88 -2.39
CA ILE A 4 -8.55 -13.29 -3.41
C ILE A 4 -8.85 -14.30 -4.52
N ILE A 5 -7.84 -15.05 -4.99
CA ILE A 5 -8.02 -16.08 -6.01
C ILE A 5 -8.95 -17.18 -5.50
N MET A 6 -8.73 -17.65 -4.26
CA MET A 6 -9.58 -18.66 -3.64
C MET A 6 -11.00 -18.17 -3.41
N GLY A 7 -11.17 -16.91 -2.96
CA GLY A 7 -12.48 -16.28 -2.80
C GLY A 7 -13.26 -16.19 -4.11
N GLY A 8 -12.60 -15.74 -5.18
CA GLY A 8 -13.22 -15.68 -6.51
C GLY A 8 -13.54 -17.05 -7.10
N TRP A 9 -12.71 -18.05 -6.86
CA TRP A 9 -13.00 -19.44 -7.31
C TRP A 9 -14.13 -20.08 -6.52
N ALA A 10 -14.13 -19.95 -5.19
CA ALA A 10 -15.13 -20.53 -4.30
C ALA A 10 -16.56 -20.04 -4.59
N SER A 11 -16.70 -18.82 -5.14
CA SER A 11 -18.00 -18.26 -5.50
C SER A 11 -18.68 -18.96 -6.68
N ASN A 12 -17.97 -19.79 -7.45
CA ASN A 12 -18.47 -20.56 -8.59
C ASN A 12 -19.27 -19.71 -9.64
N SER A 13 -18.88 -18.44 -9.80
CA SER A 13 -19.50 -17.50 -10.72
C SER A 13 -18.45 -16.90 -11.65
N LYS A 14 -18.83 -16.55 -12.88
CA LYS A 14 -17.91 -16.04 -13.90
C LYS A 14 -17.34 -14.66 -13.55
N TYR A 15 -18.17 -13.75 -13.02
CA TYR A 15 -17.76 -12.38 -12.69
C TYR A 15 -16.78 -12.31 -11.52
N PRO A 16 -17.03 -12.96 -10.37
CA PRO A 16 -16.06 -13.03 -9.28
C PRO A 16 -14.73 -13.67 -9.69
N PHE A 17 -14.74 -14.70 -10.51
CA PHE A 17 -13.52 -15.35 -10.98
C PHE A 17 -12.68 -14.42 -11.86
N LEU A 18 -13.29 -13.70 -12.81
CA LEU A 18 -12.59 -12.71 -13.62
C LEU A 18 -12.07 -11.54 -12.79
N GLY A 19 -12.84 -11.06 -11.81
CA GLY A 19 -12.42 -10.04 -10.87
C GLY A 19 -11.20 -10.48 -10.04
N ALA A 20 -11.21 -11.73 -9.55
CA ALA A 20 -10.10 -12.28 -8.79
C ALA A 20 -8.81 -12.40 -9.62
N ILE A 21 -8.89 -12.84 -10.89
CA ILE A 21 -7.72 -12.92 -11.77
C ILE A 21 -7.16 -11.53 -12.08
N ARG A 22 -8.02 -10.54 -12.36
CA ARG A 22 -7.58 -9.16 -12.60
C ARG A 22 -6.88 -8.57 -11.37
N SER A 23 -7.44 -8.77 -10.18
CA SER A 23 -6.84 -8.34 -8.90
C SER A 23 -5.49 -9.02 -8.66
N ALA A 24 -5.41 -10.33 -8.85
CA ALA A 24 -4.16 -11.07 -8.69
C ALA A 24 -3.07 -10.60 -9.66
N ALA A 25 -3.39 -10.37 -10.92
CA ALA A 25 -2.43 -9.87 -11.91
C ALA A 25 -1.91 -8.47 -11.54
N GLN A 26 -2.78 -7.59 -11.05
CA GLN A 26 -2.39 -6.27 -10.56
C GLN A 26 -1.47 -6.37 -9.35
N MET A 27 -1.85 -7.11 -8.31
CA MET A 27 -1.06 -7.27 -7.08
C MET A 27 0.33 -7.85 -7.39
N VAL A 28 0.43 -8.93 -8.16
CA VAL A 28 1.72 -9.55 -8.51
C VAL A 28 2.63 -8.58 -9.25
N SER A 29 2.09 -7.77 -10.17
CA SER A 29 2.89 -6.79 -10.92
C SER A 29 3.49 -5.71 -10.01
N TYR A 30 2.73 -5.21 -9.04
CA TYR A 30 3.19 -4.15 -8.14
C TYR A 30 3.97 -4.66 -6.92
N GLU A 31 3.76 -5.92 -6.50
CA GLU A 31 4.55 -6.59 -5.47
C GLU A 31 6.03 -6.69 -5.85
N VAL A 32 6.33 -6.95 -7.11
CA VAL A 32 7.71 -6.93 -7.64
C VAL A 32 8.33 -5.54 -7.50
N SER A 33 7.61 -4.48 -7.85
CA SER A 33 8.10 -3.11 -7.72
C SER A 33 8.39 -2.75 -6.25
N ILE A 34 7.48 -3.08 -5.34
CA ILE A 34 7.66 -2.86 -3.90
C ILE A 34 8.87 -3.63 -3.39
N GLY A 35 9.06 -4.89 -3.82
CA GLY A 35 10.20 -5.71 -3.44
C GLY A 35 11.53 -5.08 -3.83
N ILE A 36 11.65 -4.57 -5.07
CA ILE A 36 12.86 -3.89 -5.55
C ILE A 36 13.14 -2.61 -4.74
N ILE A 37 12.11 -1.84 -4.40
CA ILE A 37 12.25 -0.62 -3.60
C ILE A 37 12.75 -0.95 -2.19
N ILE A 38 12.19 -1.99 -1.56
CA ILE A 38 12.65 -2.46 -0.25
C ILE A 38 14.12 -2.88 -0.31
N ILE A 39 14.55 -3.62 -1.35
CA ILE A 39 15.94 -3.99 -1.53
C ILE A 39 16.85 -2.75 -1.63
N ASN A 40 16.45 -1.71 -2.34
CA ASN A 40 17.23 -0.47 -2.40
C ASN A 40 17.42 0.17 -1.02
N VAL A 41 16.38 0.22 -0.19
CA VAL A 41 16.50 0.73 1.19
C VAL A 41 17.43 -0.18 2.03
N LEU A 42 17.28 -1.51 1.90
CA LEU A 42 18.14 -2.47 2.60
C LEU A 42 19.61 -2.37 2.21
N LEU A 43 19.90 -2.09 0.95
CA LEU A 43 21.28 -1.86 0.47
C LEU A 43 21.89 -0.61 1.10
N CYS A 44 21.11 0.42 1.37
CA CYS A 44 21.59 1.62 2.07
C CYS A 44 21.91 1.35 3.54
N VAL A 45 21.17 0.46 4.19
CA VAL A 45 21.30 0.16 5.64
C VAL A 45 22.25 -1.01 5.89
N GLY A 46 22.25 -2.01 5.01
CA GLY A 46 23.03 -3.25 5.17
C GLY A 46 22.44 -4.25 6.18
N SER A 47 21.24 -4.04 6.68
CA SER A 47 20.57 -4.91 7.66
C SER A 47 19.08 -5.11 7.29
N LEU A 48 18.55 -6.31 7.60
CA LEU A 48 17.12 -6.66 7.46
C LEU A 48 16.30 -6.28 8.70
N ASN A 49 16.95 -5.85 9.77
CA ASN A 49 16.26 -5.49 11.01
C ASN A 49 15.63 -4.09 10.89
N LEU A 50 14.32 -4.01 11.14
CA LEU A 50 13.57 -2.76 11.07
C LEU A 50 14.10 -1.70 12.05
N ASN A 51 14.62 -2.11 13.21
CA ASN A 51 15.23 -1.18 14.16
C ASN A 51 16.48 -0.51 13.58
N ASP A 52 17.31 -1.27 12.86
CA ASP A 52 18.52 -0.73 12.24
C ASP A 52 18.18 0.23 11.10
N ILE A 53 17.10 -0.08 10.34
CA ILE A 53 16.60 0.82 9.29
C ILE A 53 16.14 2.16 9.88
N VAL A 54 15.45 2.14 11.00
CA VAL A 54 15.01 3.36 11.67
C VAL A 54 16.20 4.11 12.26
N ASN A 55 17.12 3.42 12.93
CA ASN A 55 18.31 4.04 13.51
C ASN A 55 19.23 4.68 12.47
N ALA A 56 19.34 4.10 11.28
CA ALA A 56 20.10 4.67 10.16
C ALA A 56 19.48 5.99 9.63
N GLN A 57 18.26 6.31 10.00
CA GLN A 57 17.56 7.54 9.61
C GLN A 57 17.58 8.64 10.68
N GLN A 58 18.41 8.49 11.74
CA GLN A 58 18.51 9.49 12.81
C GLN A 58 18.99 10.84 12.30
N ASP A 59 20.01 10.84 11.42
CA ASP A 59 20.56 12.08 10.88
C ASP A 59 19.77 12.63 9.70
N LEU A 60 19.30 11.75 8.81
CA LEU A 60 18.59 12.14 7.60
C LEU A 60 17.55 11.08 7.21
N TRP A 61 16.30 11.49 7.06
CA TRP A 61 15.25 10.60 6.58
C TRP A 61 15.48 10.18 5.14
N PHE A 62 15.27 8.91 4.84
CA PHE A 62 15.46 8.35 3.50
C PHE A 62 14.51 8.93 2.45
N VAL A 63 13.43 9.58 2.84
CA VAL A 63 12.55 10.28 1.91
C VAL A 63 13.28 11.39 1.12
N ILE A 64 14.33 12.01 1.67
CA ILE A 64 15.09 13.06 1.00
C ILE A 64 16.03 12.47 -0.05
N PRO A 65 17.00 11.58 0.27
CA PRO A 65 17.92 11.03 -0.72
C PRO A 65 17.24 10.04 -1.68
N LEU A 66 16.21 9.33 -1.24
CA LEU A 66 15.48 8.33 -2.03
C LEU A 66 14.08 8.82 -2.44
N PHE A 67 13.90 10.12 -2.64
CA PHE A 67 12.60 10.69 -3.01
C PHE A 67 11.93 10.03 -4.22
N PRO A 68 12.63 9.73 -5.33
CA PRO A 68 12.03 9.02 -6.44
C PRO A 68 11.51 7.63 -6.05
N MET A 69 12.24 6.91 -5.21
CA MET A 69 11.85 5.58 -4.72
C MET A 69 10.61 5.66 -3.79
N PHE A 70 10.52 6.71 -2.99
CA PHE A 70 9.33 6.96 -2.16
C PHE A 70 8.08 7.19 -3.02
N VAL A 71 8.19 7.97 -4.10
CA VAL A 71 7.06 8.20 -5.02
C VAL A 71 6.62 6.91 -5.69
N VAL A 72 7.57 6.11 -6.19
CA VAL A 72 7.26 4.80 -6.81
C VAL A 72 6.66 3.84 -5.78
N PHE A 73 7.18 3.81 -4.54
CA PHE A 73 6.60 3.03 -3.45
C PHE A 73 5.16 3.43 -3.17
N PHE A 74 4.87 4.73 -3.10
CA PHE A 74 3.53 5.24 -2.81
C PHE A 74 2.53 4.86 -3.91
N ILE A 75 2.92 4.98 -5.18
CA ILE A 75 2.10 4.55 -6.33
C ILE A 75 1.87 3.04 -6.30
N SER A 76 2.91 2.26 -6.02
CA SER A 76 2.82 0.80 -5.94
C SER A 76 1.95 0.35 -4.76
N ALA A 77 2.03 1.02 -3.61
CA ALA A 77 1.17 0.76 -2.46
C ALA A 77 -0.31 1.05 -2.75
N LEU A 78 -0.62 2.13 -3.49
CA LEU A 78 -1.98 2.40 -3.96
C LEU A 78 -2.51 1.30 -4.88
N ALA A 79 -1.68 0.81 -5.78
CA ALA A 79 -2.06 -0.25 -6.71
C ALA A 79 -2.21 -1.61 -6.01
N GLU A 80 -1.35 -1.91 -5.02
CA GLU A 80 -1.41 -3.12 -4.21
C GLU A 80 -2.69 -3.17 -3.35
N THR A 81 -3.12 -2.02 -2.82
CA THR A 81 -4.34 -1.93 -1.99
C THR A 81 -5.63 -1.81 -2.78
N ASN A 82 -5.58 -1.95 -4.12
CA ASN A 82 -6.74 -1.83 -5.03
C ASN A 82 -7.58 -0.56 -4.79
N ARG A 83 -6.93 0.54 -4.39
CA ARG A 83 -7.64 1.82 -4.16
C ARG A 83 -7.64 2.72 -5.39
N PRO A 84 -8.67 3.56 -5.57
CA PRO A 84 -8.65 4.57 -6.62
C PRO A 84 -7.34 5.39 -6.56
N PRO A 85 -6.69 5.61 -7.70
CA PRO A 85 -7.17 5.47 -9.08
C PRO A 85 -7.08 4.06 -9.70
N PHE A 86 -6.59 3.06 -8.96
CA PHE A 86 -6.26 1.71 -9.44
C PHE A 86 -7.30 0.64 -9.02
N ASP A 87 -8.52 1.06 -8.69
CA ASP A 87 -9.65 0.23 -8.25
C ASP A 87 -10.34 -0.46 -9.46
N LEU A 88 -9.62 -1.33 -10.14
CA LEU A 88 -10.11 -2.04 -11.31
C LEU A 88 -10.83 -3.36 -11.00
N PRO A 89 -10.49 -4.10 -9.94
CA PRO A 89 -11.19 -5.33 -9.58
C PRO A 89 -12.61 -5.11 -9.11
N GLU A 90 -12.91 -3.94 -8.52
CA GLU A 90 -14.22 -3.54 -8.00
C GLU A 90 -15.00 -2.63 -8.94
N ALA A 91 -14.56 -2.48 -10.21
CA ALA A 91 -15.20 -1.59 -11.16
C ALA A 91 -16.68 -2.01 -11.37
N GLU A 92 -17.60 -1.33 -10.68
CA GLU A 92 -19.06 -1.61 -10.71
C GLU A 92 -19.62 -1.63 -12.13
N ALA A 93 -19.06 -0.82 -13.02
CA ALA A 93 -19.49 -0.73 -14.42
C ALA A 93 -19.18 -1.99 -15.25
N GLU A 94 -18.18 -2.79 -14.85
CA GLU A 94 -17.72 -3.96 -15.64
C GLU A 94 -17.97 -5.30 -14.95
N LEU A 95 -17.83 -5.37 -13.62
CA LEU A 95 -17.79 -6.63 -12.85
C LEU A 95 -18.73 -6.64 -11.65
N VAL A 96 -19.68 -5.70 -11.56
CA VAL A 96 -20.66 -5.52 -10.46
C VAL A 96 -19.95 -5.14 -9.15
N ALA A 97 -19.36 -6.09 -8.42
CA ALA A 97 -18.53 -5.87 -7.23
C ALA A 97 -17.27 -6.78 -7.24
N GLY A 98 -16.85 -7.20 -8.43
CA GLY A 98 -15.67 -8.04 -8.61
C GLY A 98 -15.76 -9.38 -7.88
N TYR A 99 -14.69 -9.77 -7.18
CA TYR A 99 -14.60 -11.05 -6.45
C TYR A 99 -15.51 -11.12 -5.21
N GLN A 100 -16.05 -9.99 -4.74
CA GLN A 100 -16.89 -9.91 -3.54
C GLN A 100 -18.39 -10.07 -3.84
N THR A 101 -18.80 -10.20 -5.10
CA THR A 101 -20.21 -10.14 -5.55
C THR A 101 -21.12 -11.17 -4.88
N GLU A 102 -20.64 -12.38 -4.65
CA GLU A 102 -21.43 -13.50 -4.07
C GLU A 102 -21.38 -13.53 -2.53
N TYR A 103 -20.54 -12.69 -1.91
CA TYR A 103 -20.39 -12.66 -0.46
C TYR A 103 -21.35 -11.65 0.17
N SER A 104 -21.95 -12.02 1.30
CA SER A 104 -22.87 -11.17 2.05
C SER A 104 -22.62 -11.24 3.56
N GLY A 105 -23.18 -10.28 4.30
CA GLY A 105 -23.12 -10.24 5.76
C GLY A 105 -21.69 -10.23 6.31
N MET A 106 -21.40 -11.11 7.27
CA MET A 106 -20.12 -11.14 7.98
C MET A 106 -18.94 -11.48 7.06
N MET A 107 -19.13 -12.35 6.08
CA MET A 107 -18.06 -12.71 5.13
C MET A 107 -17.64 -11.52 4.26
N TYR A 108 -18.57 -10.72 3.81
CA TYR A 108 -18.26 -9.47 3.09
C TYR A 108 -17.49 -8.47 3.97
N ALA A 109 -17.89 -8.33 5.23
CA ALA A 109 -17.22 -7.46 6.19
C ALA A 109 -15.75 -7.88 6.44
N MET A 110 -15.44 -9.18 6.40
CA MET A 110 -14.06 -9.67 6.56
C MET A 110 -13.16 -9.27 5.39
N PHE A 111 -13.65 -9.23 4.15
CA PHE A 111 -12.89 -8.70 3.01
C PHE A 111 -12.54 -7.22 3.20
N TRP A 112 -13.52 -6.41 3.61
CA TRP A 112 -13.30 -4.99 3.91
C TRP A 112 -12.30 -4.78 5.03
N LEU A 113 -12.40 -5.56 6.11
CA LEU A 113 -11.44 -5.51 7.21
C LEU A 113 -10.02 -5.81 6.73
N GLY A 114 -9.85 -6.85 5.89
CA GLY A 114 -8.56 -7.22 5.32
C GLY A 114 -7.98 -6.12 4.43
N GLU A 115 -8.82 -5.47 3.63
CA GLU A 115 -8.43 -4.37 2.75
C GLU A 115 -7.93 -3.15 3.53
N TYR A 116 -8.68 -2.70 4.55
CA TYR A 116 -8.25 -1.58 5.40
C TYR A 116 -7.01 -1.92 6.22
N ALA A 117 -6.89 -3.16 6.71
CA ALA A 117 -5.69 -3.63 7.40
C ALA A 117 -4.46 -3.59 6.48
N ASN A 118 -4.59 -3.96 5.21
CA ASN A 118 -3.52 -3.88 4.22
C ASN A 118 -3.09 -2.43 3.95
N ILE A 119 -4.04 -1.49 3.84
CA ILE A 119 -3.72 -0.06 3.69
C ILE A 119 -2.91 0.44 4.88
N LEU A 120 -3.34 0.15 6.10
CA LEU A 120 -2.62 0.55 7.31
C LEU A 120 -1.22 -0.06 7.38
N LEU A 121 -1.09 -1.33 6.97
CA LEU A 121 0.21 -2.02 6.90
C LEU A 121 1.15 -1.35 5.90
N MET A 122 0.67 -0.98 4.71
CA MET A 122 1.48 -0.28 3.71
C MET A 122 1.88 1.12 4.17
N CYS A 123 0.99 1.85 4.85
CA CYS A 123 1.32 3.13 5.47
C CYS A 123 2.37 2.98 6.58
N ALA A 124 2.24 1.95 7.43
CA ALA A 124 3.22 1.66 8.48
C ALA A 124 4.59 1.30 7.89
N LEU A 125 4.62 0.44 6.86
CA LEU A 125 5.84 0.07 6.16
C LEU A 125 6.51 1.31 5.53
N GLY A 126 5.75 2.14 4.83
CA GLY A 126 6.25 3.38 4.23
C GLY A 126 6.80 4.36 5.28
N SER A 127 6.17 4.44 6.47
CA SER A 127 6.67 5.28 7.56
C SER A 127 8.01 4.79 8.11
N VAL A 128 8.19 3.48 8.24
CA VAL A 128 9.44 2.86 8.73
C VAL A 128 10.56 2.99 7.70
N LEU A 129 10.27 2.73 6.42
CA LEU A 129 11.29 2.72 5.37
C LEU A 129 11.78 4.11 4.97
N PHE A 130 10.93 5.13 4.99
CA PHE A 130 11.25 6.45 4.42
C PHE A 130 11.15 7.61 5.41
N LEU A 131 10.25 7.54 6.39
CA LEU A 131 9.99 8.64 7.31
C LEU A 131 10.61 8.45 8.70
N GLY A 132 11.50 7.48 8.86
CA GLY A 132 12.18 7.24 10.14
C GLY A 132 11.28 6.64 11.23
N GLY A 133 10.17 5.98 10.88
CA GLY A 133 9.32 5.26 11.84
C GLY A 133 8.93 6.10 13.05
N TRP A 134 9.38 5.70 14.23
CA TRP A 134 9.07 6.35 15.51
C TRP A 134 10.00 7.52 15.88
N LEU A 135 11.01 7.85 15.05
CA LEU A 135 11.89 8.98 15.32
C LEU A 135 11.15 10.32 15.13
N PRO A 136 11.42 11.32 15.98
CA PRO A 136 10.90 12.67 15.78
C PRO A 136 11.43 13.29 14.50
N PRO A 137 10.71 14.22 13.85
CA PRO A 137 11.18 14.87 12.63
C PRO A 137 12.38 15.79 12.84
N ILE A 138 12.52 16.38 14.02
CA ILE A 138 13.59 17.28 14.40
C ILE A 138 13.88 17.09 15.89
N ASP A 139 15.14 16.92 16.25
CA ASP A 139 15.58 16.78 17.64
C ASP A 139 15.70 18.13 18.36
N ILE A 140 14.58 18.86 18.45
CA ILE A 140 14.50 20.16 19.14
C ILE A 140 13.53 20.05 20.32
N TYR A 141 13.92 20.60 21.48
CA TYR A 141 13.02 20.83 22.60
C TYR A 141 11.90 21.82 22.17
N PRO A 142 10.59 21.57 22.32
CA PRO A 142 9.94 20.53 23.16
C PRO A 142 9.48 19.25 22.42
N ILE A 143 9.87 19.02 21.16
CA ILE A 143 9.39 17.93 20.32
C ILE A 143 9.79 16.55 20.86
N ASN A 144 10.95 16.46 21.50
CA ASN A 144 11.45 15.23 22.13
C ASN A 144 10.66 14.75 23.38
N ILE A 145 9.74 15.58 23.92
CA ILE A 145 8.90 15.17 25.04
C ILE A 145 7.79 14.18 24.59
N VAL A 146 7.43 14.22 23.32
CA VAL A 146 6.38 13.36 22.78
C VAL A 146 6.87 11.91 22.68
N PRO A 147 6.13 10.93 23.26
CA PRO A 147 6.55 9.53 23.19
C PRO A 147 6.61 9.00 21.75
N ALA A 148 7.62 8.20 21.46
CA ALA A 148 7.93 7.64 20.15
C ALA A 148 6.73 6.99 19.41
N PRO A 149 5.82 6.23 20.05
CA PRO A 149 4.64 5.67 19.38
C PRO A 149 3.71 6.70 18.77
N ILE A 150 3.61 7.89 19.36
CA ILE A 150 2.74 8.95 18.84
C ILE A 150 3.26 9.47 17.51
N TRP A 151 4.57 9.60 17.36
CA TRP A 151 5.19 9.99 16.08
C TRP A 151 4.93 8.97 14.97
N MET A 152 5.01 7.69 15.29
CA MET A 152 4.70 6.63 14.33
C MET A 152 3.23 6.70 13.88
N ILE A 153 2.28 6.84 14.81
CA ILE A 153 0.85 6.96 14.49
C ILE A 153 0.60 8.20 13.62
N LEU A 154 1.21 9.33 13.94
CA LEU A 154 1.04 10.57 13.18
C LEU A 154 1.54 10.44 11.73
N LYS A 155 2.67 9.78 11.52
CA LYS A 155 3.21 9.50 10.19
C LYS A 155 2.34 8.53 9.39
N ILE A 156 1.81 7.50 10.03
CA ILE A 156 0.84 6.57 9.41
C ILE A 156 -0.42 7.33 8.99
N LEU A 157 -0.98 8.17 9.86
CA LEU A 157 -2.14 8.99 9.56
C LEU A 157 -1.86 9.99 8.43
N PHE A 158 -0.66 10.55 8.37
CA PHE A 158 -0.25 11.43 7.28
C PHE A 158 -0.23 10.71 5.93
N LEU A 159 0.37 9.51 5.85
CA LEU A 159 0.38 8.70 4.64
C LEU A 159 -1.04 8.26 4.25
N PHE A 160 -1.84 7.86 5.23
CA PHE A 160 -3.25 7.52 4.99
C PHE A 160 -4.05 8.71 4.45
N PHE A 161 -3.81 9.91 4.97
CA PHE A 161 -4.41 11.15 4.47
C PHE A 161 -3.98 11.44 3.02
N LEU A 162 -2.71 11.22 2.66
CA LEU A 162 -2.25 11.34 1.28
C LEU A 162 -2.96 10.35 0.35
N ILE A 163 -3.18 9.11 0.77
CA ILE A 163 -3.97 8.13 0.02
C ILE A 163 -5.40 8.63 -0.19
N ALA A 164 -6.03 9.20 0.84
CA ALA A 164 -7.36 9.76 0.75
C ALA A 164 -7.43 10.97 -0.20
N LEU A 165 -6.41 11.83 -0.20
CA LEU A 165 -6.30 12.95 -1.15
C LEU A 165 -6.18 12.47 -2.59
N VAL A 166 -5.34 11.47 -2.86
CA VAL A 166 -5.19 10.90 -4.21
C VAL A 166 -6.53 10.33 -4.69
N LYS A 167 -7.26 9.63 -3.82
CA LYS A 167 -8.61 9.15 -4.12
C LYS A 167 -9.57 10.27 -4.53
N ALA A 168 -9.47 11.44 -3.90
CA ALA A 168 -10.36 12.56 -4.16
C ALA A 168 -10.01 13.33 -5.45
N ILE A 169 -8.73 13.38 -5.83
CA ILE A 169 -8.23 14.25 -6.91
C ILE A 169 -8.07 13.49 -8.22
N VAL A 170 -7.58 12.25 -8.17
CA VAL A 170 -7.17 11.51 -9.38
C VAL A 170 -8.34 10.70 -9.94
N PRO A 171 -8.63 10.82 -11.25
CA PRO A 171 -9.64 10.00 -11.91
C PRO A 171 -9.16 8.55 -12.03
N ARG A 172 -10.10 7.61 -12.17
CA ARG A 172 -9.84 6.18 -12.32
C ARG A 172 -9.11 5.87 -13.64
N TYR A 173 -8.08 5.04 -13.60
CA TYR A 173 -7.38 4.54 -14.80
C TYR A 173 -8.08 3.33 -15.41
N ARG A 174 -7.85 3.11 -16.72
CA ARG A 174 -8.24 1.86 -17.40
C ARG A 174 -7.22 0.75 -17.11
N TYR A 175 -7.68 -0.51 -17.16
CA TYR A 175 -6.84 -1.69 -16.93
C TYR A 175 -5.60 -1.73 -17.83
N ASP A 176 -5.75 -1.42 -19.13
CA ASP A 176 -4.65 -1.40 -20.09
C ASP A 176 -3.57 -0.36 -19.73
N GLN A 177 -4.00 0.80 -19.23
CA GLN A 177 -3.09 1.88 -18.80
C GLN A 177 -2.34 1.48 -17.54
N LEU A 178 -3.03 0.84 -16.59
CA LEU A 178 -2.45 0.37 -15.34
C LEU A 178 -1.37 -0.69 -15.59
N MET A 179 -1.66 -1.69 -16.43
CA MET A 179 -0.69 -2.75 -16.74
C MET A 179 0.53 -2.19 -17.49
N ARG A 180 0.35 -1.23 -18.38
CA ARG A 180 1.47 -0.52 -19.01
C ARG A 180 2.34 0.23 -18.03
N LEU A 181 1.73 0.86 -17.00
CA LEU A 181 2.46 1.58 -15.97
C LEU A 181 3.28 0.64 -15.09
N GLY A 182 2.70 -0.51 -14.71
CA GLY A 182 3.35 -1.49 -13.85
C GLY A 182 4.53 -2.22 -14.49
N TRP A 183 4.53 -2.41 -15.82
CA TRP A 183 5.59 -3.14 -16.55
C TRP A 183 6.61 -2.24 -17.24
N LYS A 184 6.48 -0.94 -17.21
CA LYS A 184 7.46 0.03 -17.72
C LYS A 184 8.24 0.69 -16.59
#